data_9688e87d815eb336de34fc38c77d377e
#
_entry.id   9688e87d815eb336de34fc38c77d377e
#
_cell.length_a   1.000
_cell.length_b   1.000
_cell.length_c   1.000
_cell.angle_alpha   90.00
_cell.angle_beta   90.00
_cell.angle_gamma   90.00
#
_symmetry.space_group_name_H-M   'P 1'
#
loop_
_entity.id
_entity.type
_entity.pdbx_description
1 polymer ?
#
loop_
_entity_poly.entity_id
_entity_poly.type
_entity_poly.pdbx_seq_one_letter_code
_entity_poly.pdbx_strand_id
1 'polypeptide(L)'
;MSGWRPKWGMKRLETGDVHFNPDAHEPGTKTVLGKKYKTGRKSLSVAIRDLVNHPSCRKFIAMKLCRYLITDNPTEEMMEPIIKAWEKSDGFLPEVHKAAVEVAFNYYDKYNKFQNPENWLLQMSKMADVDLIPSPSFMDLYKLGNKPIRDQRALEYLMDELGQHPFLAKQPNGWSDISEDWMSPELLIRRLVYAREAYYKKSGKSQTPEFYEEMIEKNYDNSGEILKIIDQHRELVHKHVILFNLPETLKS
;
A
#
# COMPACT_ATOMS: atom_id res chain seq x y z
N MET A 1 15.24 28.59 0.86
CA MET A 1 14.51 27.72 1.81
C MET A 1 13.27 28.43 2.34
N SER A 2 12.19 27.67 2.70
CA SER A 2 10.90 28.26 3.07
C SER A 2 10.89 28.93 4.46
N GLY A 3 11.82 28.57 5.34
CA GLY A 3 11.84 28.99 6.75
C GLY A 3 10.95 28.13 7.68
N TRP A 4 10.15 27.25 7.15
CA TRP A 4 9.35 26.34 7.95
C TRP A 4 10.17 25.14 8.42
N ARG A 5 10.09 24.86 9.73
CA ARG A 5 10.85 23.79 10.39
C ARG A 5 9.98 23.07 11.42
N PRO A 6 10.21 21.79 11.69
CA PRO A 6 9.65 21.14 12.86
C PRO A 6 10.21 21.81 14.13
N LYS A 7 9.44 21.82 15.20
CA LYS A 7 9.89 22.32 16.51
C LYS A 7 10.87 21.31 17.12
N TRP A 8 12.17 21.53 16.93
CA TRP A 8 13.21 20.74 17.58
C TRP A 8 13.43 21.18 19.02
N GLY A 9 13.68 20.22 19.92
CA GLY A 9 14.08 20.50 21.31
C GLY A 9 12.96 20.46 22.34
N MET A 10 11.71 20.25 21.98
CA MET A 10 10.65 19.94 22.92
C MET A 10 10.61 18.45 23.25
N LYS A 11 10.35 18.10 24.51
CA LYS A 11 10.40 16.71 25.04
C LYS A 11 9.48 15.71 24.33
N ARG A 12 8.52 16.17 23.55
CA ARG A 12 7.74 15.42 22.57
C ARG A 12 7.29 16.39 21.48
N LEU A 13 7.65 16.12 20.22
CA LEU A 13 6.98 16.72 19.09
C LEU A 13 5.58 16.10 19.03
N GLU A 14 4.54 16.89 19.22
CA GLU A 14 3.23 16.50 18.74
C GLU A 14 3.29 16.44 17.22
N THR A 15 2.78 15.34 16.66
CA THR A 15 2.84 15.09 15.23
C THR A 15 2.20 16.27 14.47
N GLY A 16 2.97 16.91 13.60
CA GLY A 16 2.52 18.04 12.79
C GLY A 16 2.89 19.43 13.29
N ASP A 17 3.51 19.55 14.46
CA ASP A 17 3.96 20.84 14.98
C ASP A 17 5.12 21.42 14.16
N VAL A 18 4.84 22.51 13.46
CA VAL A 18 5.82 23.27 12.68
C VAL A 18 5.82 24.75 13.07
N HIS A 19 6.96 25.39 12.95
CA HIS A 19 7.08 26.82 13.16
C HIS A 19 7.84 27.50 12.02
N PHE A 20 7.56 28.77 11.83
CA PHE A 20 8.29 29.61 10.89
C PHE A 20 9.47 30.26 11.62
N ASN A 21 10.71 29.98 11.15
CA ASN A 21 11.92 30.62 11.61
C ASN A 21 12.35 31.67 10.56
N PRO A 22 12.29 32.97 10.89
CA PRO A 22 12.70 34.05 9.98
C PRO A 22 14.18 33.94 9.56
N ASP A 23 15.07 33.53 10.47
CA ASP A 23 16.52 33.44 10.23
C ASP A 23 16.87 32.29 9.26
N ALA A 24 15.99 31.32 9.15
CA ALA A 24 16.12 30.21 8.21
C ALA A 24 15.34 30.44 6.90
N HIS A 25 14.66 31.57 6.79
CA HIS A 25 13.94 31.95 5.59
C HIS A 25 14.87 32.71 4.64
N GLU A 26 15.03 32.19 3.45
CA GLU A 26 15.79 32.87 2.42
C GLU A 26 15.04 34.14 1.97
N PRO A 27 15.70 35.31 2.02
CA PRO A 27 15.07 36.56 1.67
C PRO A 27 14.74 36.66 0.17
N GLY A 28 13.93 37.64 -0.18
CA GLY A 28 13.55 37.94 -1.56
C GLY A 28 12.38 37.14 -2.12
N THR A 29 11.97 37.55 -3.31
CA THR A 29 10.87 36.94 -4.06
C THR A 29 11.30 35.61 -4.63
N LYS A 30 10.46 34.58 -4.50
CA LYS A 30 10.70 33.26 -5.07
C LYS A 30 9.82 33.03 -6.28
N THR A 31 10.35 32.34 -7.29
CA THR A 31 9.58 31.98 -8.47
C THR A 31 9.42 30.47 -8.53
N VAL A 32 8.17 29.99 -8.59
CA VAL A 32 7.83 28.58 -8.73
C VAL A 32 6.84 28.46 -9.89
N LEU A 33 7.15 27.62 -10.88
CA LEU A 33 6.36 27.44 -12.10
C LEU A 33 5.97 28.78 -12.77
N GLY A 34 6.91 29.72 -12.86
CA GLY A 34 6.71 31.04 -13.47
C GLY A 34 5.96 32.06 -12.59
N LYS A 35 5.38 31.65 -11.47
CA LYS A 35 4.64 32.53 -10.54
C LYS A 35 5.54 33.03 -9.43
N LYS A 36 5.47 34.34 -9.16
CA LYS A 36 6.27 35.01 -8.13
C LYS A 36 5.56 35.03 -6.78
N TYR A 37 6.26 34.66 -5.73
CA TYR A 37 5.79 34.65 -4.34
C TYR A 37 6.62 35.61 -3.50
N LYS A 38 5.93 36.51 -2.77
CA LYS A 38 6.58 37.47 -1.86
C LYS A 38 7.23 36.71 -0.71
N THR A 39 8.29 37.31 -0.14
CA THR A 39 8.93 36.78 1.06
C THR A 39 7.98 36.77 2.27
N GLY A 40 8.19 35.87 3.22
CA GLY A 40 7.49 35.84 4.50
C GLY A 40 6.69 34.56 4.79
N ARG A 41 6.15 34.51 6.01
CA ARG A 41 5.47 33.33 6.58
C ARG A 41 4.31 32.81 5.71
N LYS A 42 3.54 33.70 5.06
CA LYS A 42 2.37 33.31 4.28
C LYS A 42 2.68 32.80 2.87
N SER A 43 3.89 32.98 2.39
CA SER A 43 4.25 32.65 1.01
C SER A 43 4.13 31.14 0.69
N LEU A 44 4.49 30.29 1.65
CA LEU A 44 4.41 28.84 1.48
C LEU A 44 2.97 28.36 1.32
N SER A 45 2.04 28.82 2.13
CA SER A 45 0.64 28.40 2.05
C SER A 45 -0.04 28.86 0.73
N VAL A 46 0.36 30.04 0.22
CA VAL A 46 -0.10 30.51 -1.09
C VAL A 46 0.47 29.62 -2.19
N ALA A 47 1.77 29.34 -2.15
CA ALA A 47 2.41 28.49 -3.14
C ALA A 47 1.83 27.06 -3.13
N ILE A 48 1.59 26.47 -1.96
CA ILE A 48 0.95 25.15 -1.84
C ILE A 48 -0.43 25.16 -2.48
N ARG A 49 -1.25 26.18 -2.21
CA ARG A 49 -2.60 26.29 -2.80
C ARG A 49 -2.54 26.37 -4.34
N ASP A 50 -1.62 27.16 -4.88
CA ASP A 50 -1.43 27.26 -6.31
C ASP A 50 -0.97 25.94 -6.93
N LEU A 51 -0.08 25.20 -6.26
CA LEU A 51 0.39 23.89 -6.71
C LEU A 51 -0.72 22.82 -6.66
N VAL A 52 -1.53 22.81 -5.59
CA VAL A 52 -2.68 21.89 -5.47
C VAL A 52 -3.70 22.13 -6.58
N ASN A 53 -3.93 23.40 -6.94
CA ASN A 53 -4.84 23.77 -8.02
C ASN A 53 -4.24 23.68 -9.43
N HIS A 54 -2.97 23.30 -9.55
CA HIS A 54 -2.33 23.16 -10.85
C HIS A 54 -2.86 21.92 -11.59
N PRO A 55 -3.21 22.02 -12.91
CA PRO A 55 -3.75 20.88 -13.66
C PRO A 55 -2.89 19.61 -13.60
N SER A 56 -1.56 19.77 -13.64
CA SER A 56 -0.63 18.64 -13.54
C SER A 56 -0.69 17.92 -12.17
N CYS A 57 -1.00 18.66 -11.09
CA CYS A 57 -1.17 18.03 -9.76
C CYS A 57 -2.42 17.14 -9.76
N ARG A 58 -3.54 17.66 -10.25
CA ARG A 58 -4.80 16.90 -10.35
C ARG A 58 -4.64 15.64 -11.20
N LYS A 59 -4.03 15.79 -12.38
CA LYS A 59 -3.75 14.67 -13.27
C LYS A 59 -2.84 13.65 -12.62
N PHE A 60 -1.79 14.08 -11.94
CA PHE A 60 -0.86 13.20 -11.23
C PHE A 60 -1.55 12.42 -10.11
N ILE A 61 -2.36 13.07 -9.28
CA ILE A 61 -3.09 12.40 -8.20
C ILE A 61 -4.14 11.43 -8.76
N ALA A 62 -4.90 11.82 -9.80
CA ALA A 62 -5.84 10.91 -10.45
C ALA A 62 -5.13 9.68 -11.02
N MET A 63 -3.97 9.86 -11.67
CA MET A 63 -3.13 8.75 -12.13
C MET A 63 -2.68 7.84 -10.98
N LYS A 64 -2.25 8.40 -9.86
CA LYS A 64 -1.82 7.63 -8.69
C LYS A 64 -2.97 6.82 -8.09
N LEU A 65 -4.16 7.40 -7.98
CA LEU A 65 -5.35 6.69 -7.50
C LEU A 65 -5.74 5.54 -8.43
N CYS A 66 -5.75 5.76 -9.74
CA CYS A 66 -6.01 4.69 -10.71
C CYS A 66 -4.92 3.62 -10.69
N ARG A 67 -3.65 4.00 -10.53
CA ARG A 67 -2.55 3.04 -10.37
C ARG A 67 -2.68 2.19 -9.13
N TYR A 68 -3.10 2.79 -8.04
CA TYR A 68 -3.27 2.06 -6.78
C TYR A 68 -4.44 1.09 -6.85
N LEU A 69 -5.57 1.51 -7.44
CA LEU A 69 -6.83 0.77 -7.37
C LEU A 69 -7.11 -0.14 -8.56
N ILE A 70 -6.56 0.14 -9.77
CA ILE A 70 -7.04 -0.49 -11.00
C ILE A 70 -5.91 -1.16 -11.80
N THR A 71 -4.93 -0.38 -12.28
CA THR A 71 -3.91 -0.85 -13.22
C THR A 71 -2.64 -0.01 -13.17
N ASP A 72 -1.52 -0.61 -13.54
CA ASP A 72 -0.23 0.11 -13.58
C ASP A 72 -0.19 1.21 -14.65
N ASN A 73 -0.97 1.07 -15.70
CA ASN A 73 -1.03 1.99 -16.84
C ASN A 73 -2.45 2.53 -17.05
N PRO A 74 -2.93 3.47 -16.19
CA PRO A 74 -4.26 4.02 -16.32
C PRO A 74 -4.40 4.88 -17.57
N THR A 75 -5.56 4.79 -18.22
CA THR A 75 -5.92 5.62 -19.38
C THR A 75 -6.44 6.99 -18.96
N GLU A 76 -6.48 7.93 -19.90
CA GLU A 76 -7.09 9.25 -19.67
C GLU A 76 -8.57 9.11 -19.29
N GLU A 77 -9.28 8.14 -19.89
CA GLU A 77 -10.70 7.87 -19.61
C GLU A 77 -10.95 7.48 -18.15
N MET A 78 -10.03 6.69 -17.55
CA MET A 78 -10.10 6.33 -16.13
C MET A 78 -9.84 7.52 -15.21
N MET A 79 -8.95 8.42 -15.60
CA MET A 79 -8.56 9.58 -14.80
C MET A 79 -9.57 10.73 -14.86
N GLU A 80 -10.27 10.88 -15.97
CA GLU A 80 -11.14 12.04 -16.23
C GLU A 80 -12.25 12.24 -15.19
N PRO A 81 -13.00 11.20 -14.72
CA PRO A 81 -14.01 11.39 -13.69
C PRO A 81 -13.44 11.91 -12.37
N ILE A 82 -12.24 11.46 -12.00
CA ILE A 82 -11.55 11.86 -10.77
C ILE A 82 -11.11 13.33 -10.89
N ILE A 83 -10.57 13.72 -12.04
CA ILE A 83 -10.17 15.11 -12.31
C ILE A 83 -11.40 16.04 -12.27
N LYS A 84 -12.52 15.64 -12.90
CA LYS A 84 -13.78 16.41 -12.86
C LYS A 84 -14.34 16.55 -11.44
N ALA A 85 -14.28 15.48 -10.63
CA ALA A 85 -14.69 15.53 -9.23
C ALA A 85 -13.84 16.53 -8.43
N TRP A 86 -12.51 16.53 -8.67
CA TRP A 86 -11.61 17.51 -8.07
C TRP A 86 -11.97 18.95 -8.43
N GLU A 87 -12.18 19.22 -9.72
CA GLU A 87 -12.51 20.56 -10.20
C GLU A 87 -13.85 21.05 -9.66
N LYS A 88 -14.87 20.19 -9.64
CA LYS A 88 -16.21 20.52 -9.15
C LYS A 88 -16.25 20.77 -7.64
N SER A 89 -15.43 20.07 -6.88
CA SER A 89 -15.41 20.12 -5.40
C SER A 89 -14.31 21.02 -4.83
N ASP A 90 -13.55 21.74 -5.68
CA ASP A 90 -12.36 22.52 -5.27
C ASP A 90 -11.35 21.68 -4.46
N GLY A 91 -11.17 20.41 -4.86
CA GLY A 91 -10.23 19.47 -4.23
C GLY A 91 -10.72 18.86 -2.92
N PHE A 92 -12.03 18.85 -2.66
CA PHE A 92 -12.58 18.16 -1.48
C PHE A 92 -12.36 16.66 -1.59
N LEU A 93 -11.42 16.14 -0.81
CA LEU A 93 -10.94 14.77 -0.93
C LEU A 93 -12.02 13.67 -0.85
N PRO A 94 -13.06 13.76 0.00
CA PRO A 94 -14.12 12.76 0.00
C PRO A 94 -14.80 12.58 -1.36
N GLU A 95 -15.05 13.65 -2.10
CA GLU A 95 -15.65 13.58 -3.44
C GLU A 95 -14.65 13.01 -4.47
N VAL A 96 -13.38 13.35 -4.35
CA VAL A 96 -12.31 12.81 -5.20
C VAL A 96 -12.14 11.31 -4.97
N HIS A 97 -12.13 10.87 -3.71
CA HIS A 97 -12.02 9.44 -3.36
C HIS A 97 -13.25 8.66 -3.79
N LYS A 98 -14.45 9.23 -3.62
CA LYS A 98 -15.68 8.61 -4.11
C LYS A 98 -15.62 8.35 -5.61
N ALA A 99 -15.23 9.36 -6.40
CA ALA A 99 -15.07 9.20 -7.84
C ALA A 99 -14.02 8.13 -8.20
N ALA A 100 -12.90 8.06 -7.45
CA ALA A 100 -11.88 7.04 -7.67
C ALA A 100 -12.40 5.63 -7.40
N VAL A 101 -13.19 5.43 -6.34
CA VAL A 101 -13.81 4.14 -6.02
C VAL A 101 -14.85 3.76 -7.07
N GLU A 102 -15.68 4.69 -7.54
CA GLU A 102 -16.65 4.45 -8.61
C GLU A 102 -15.97 4.02 -9.91
N VAL A 103 -14.86 4.68 -10.28
CA VAL A 103 -14.06 4.25 -11.44
C VAL A 103 -13.47 2.85 -11.22
N ALA A 104 -12.94 2.55 -10.03
CA ALA A 104 -12.40 1.24 -9.72
C ALA A 104 -13.46 0.14 -9.87
N PHE A 105 -14.68 0.36 -9.40
CA PHE A 105 -15.79 -0.59 -9.59
C PHE A 105 -16.17 -0.81 -11.06
N ASN A 106 -16.05 0.21 -11.92
CA ASN A 106 -16.34 0.07 -13.35
C ASN A 106 -15.29 -0.71 -14.13
N TYR A 107 -14.13 -0.95 -13.54
CA TYR A 107 -13.00 -1.61 -14.17
C TYR A 107 -12.48 -2.84 -13.40
N TYR A 108 -13.12 -3.25 -12.30
CA TYR A 108 -12.60 -4.29 -11.40
C TYR A 108 -12.42 -5.65 -12.11
N ASP A 109 -13.24 -5.96 -13.10
CA ASP A 109 -13.25 -7.20 -13.87
C ASP A 109 -12.34 -7.16 -15.13
N LYS A 110 -11.85 -5.98 -15.51
CA LYS A 110 -11.09 -5.77 -16.73
C LYS A 110 -9.59 -5.74 -16.52
N TYR A 111 -9.15 -5.38 -15.34
CA TYR A 111 -7.75 -5.21 -15.01
C TYR A 111 -7.40 -5.95 -13.73
N ASN A 112 -6.31 -6.69 -13.79
CA ASN A 112 -5.76 -7.40 -12.66
C ASN A 112 -4.45 -6.75 -12.25
N LYS A 113 -4.41 -6.15 -11.09
CA LYS A 113 -3.21 -5.54 -10.53
C LYS A 113 -2.53 -6.51 -9.59
N PHE A 114 -1.21 -6.65 -9.72
CA PHE A 114 -0.43 -7.44 -8.77
C PHE A 114 -0.41 -6.77 -7.39
N GLN A 115 -0.69 -7.53 -6.35
CA GLN A 115 -0.77 -7.00 -5.00
C GLN A 115 0.61 -6.64 -4.44
N ASN A 116 0.71 -5.44 -3.86
CA ASN A 116 1.83 -5.09 -3.03
C ASN A 116 1.86 -5.98 -1.75
N PRO A 117 2.98 -6.03 -1.02
CA PRO A 117 3.10 -6.87 0.17
C PRO A 117 2.03 -6.63 1.24
N GLU A 118 1.65 -5.38 1.49
CA GLU A 118 0.64 -5.02 2.48
C GLU A 118 -0.73 -5.61 2.13
N ASN A 119 -1.20 -5.39 0.91
CA ASN A 119 -2.50 -5.89 0.46
C ASN A 119 -2.52 -7.43 0.45
N TRP A 120 -1.44 -8.06 -0.01
CA TRP A 120 -1.31 -9.50 -0.01
C TRP A 120 -1.37 -10.10 1.41
N LEU A 121 -0.65 -9.50 2.36
CA LEU A 121 -0.69 -9.94 3.76
C LEU A 121 -2.08 -9.81 4.37
N LEU A 122 -2.76 -8.68 4.14
CA LEU A 122 -4.11 -8.45 4.64
C LEU A 122 -5.10 -9.46 4.05
N GLN A 123 -5.02 -9.73 2.75
CA GLN A 123 -5.85 -10.72 2.10
C GLN A 123 -5.60 -12.12 2.66
N MET A 124 -4.34 -12.55 2.71
CA MET A 124 -3.97 -13.85 3.23
C MET A 124 -4.42 -14.03 4.69
N SER A 125 -4.17 -13.03 5.54
CA SER A 125 -4.60 -13.06 6.94
C SER A 125 -6.11 -13.21 7.08
N LYS A 126 -6.89 -12.44 6.32
CA LYS A 126 -8.34 -12.50 6.34
C LYS A 126 -8.89 -13.83 5.82
N MET A 127 -8.37 -14.31 4.70
CA MET A 127 -8.87 -15.51 4.05
C MET A 127 -8.46 -16.77 4.80
N ALA A 128 -7.22 -16.85 5.26
CA ALA A 128 -6.72 -17.99 6.03
C ALA A 128 -7.05 -17.92 7.53
N ASP A 129 -7.65 -16.82 7.99
CA ASP A 129 -7.92 -16.55 9.41
C ASP A 129 -6.64 -16.71 10.26
N VAL A 130 -5.55 -16.07 9.81
CA VAL A 130 -4.22 -16.11 10.43
C VAL A 130 -3.90 -14.74 11.00
N ASP A 131 -3.44 -14.69 12.24
CA ASP A 131 -2.95 -13.45 12.84
C ASP A 131 -1.73 -12.92 12.10
N LEU A 132 -1.76 -11.64 11.73
CA LEU A 132 -0.63 -10.95 11.10
C LEU A 132 0.58 -10.81 12.02
N ILE A 133 0.37 -10.88 13.34
CA ILE A 133 1.46 -10.81 14.31
C ILE A 133 2.17 -12.16 14.34
N PRO A 134 3.40 -12.25 13.86
CA PRO A 134 4.15 -13.51 13.88
C PRO A 134 4.32 -13.99 15.31
N SER A 135 4.12 -15.29 15.56
CA SER A 135 4.42 -15.87 16.88
C SER A 135 5.91 -15.73 17.20
N PRO A 136 6.30 -15.75 18.48
CA PRO A 136 7.71 -15.70 18.89
C PRO A 136 8.61 -16.72 18.20
N SER A 137 8.08 -17.90 17.86
CA SER A 137 8.83 -18.95 17.14
C SER A 137 9.18 -18.60 15.69
N PHE A 138 8.39 -17.77 15.03
CA PHE A 138 8.74 -17.24 13.69
C PHE A 138 9.88 -16.23 13.78
N MET A 139 9.86 -15.43 14.82
CA MET A 139 10.91 -14.47 15.08
C MET A 139 12.21 -15.11 15.53
N ASP A 140 12.16 -16.34 16.03
CA ASP A 140 13.37 -17.13 16.35
C ASP A 140 14.15 -17.59 15.11
N LEU A 141 13.49 -17.70 13.94
CA LEU A 141 14.15 -17.96 12.67
C LEU A 141 14.96 -16.75 12.17
N TYR A 142 14.56 -15.55 12.56
CA TYR A 142 15.20 -14.29 12.21
C TYR A 142 15.92 -13.67 13.42
N LYS A 143 16.76 -14.45 14.11
CA LYS A 143 17.52 -13.98 15.27
C LYS A 143 18.43 -12.80 14.93
N LEU A 144 17.93 -11.60 15.13
CA LEU A 144 18.73 -10.41 15.30
C LEU A 144 19.16 -10.31 16.79
N GLY A 145 20.11 -11.17 17.19
CA GLY A 145 20.62 -11.17 18.55
C GLY A 145 19.63 -11.75 19.59
N ASN A 146 20.08 -11.98 20.80
CA ASN A 146 19.34 -12.62 21.92
C ASN A 146 18.19 -11.78 22.52
N LYS A 147 17.57 -10.85 21.77
CA LYS A 147 16.48 -10.03 22.29
C LYS A 147 15.16 -10.41 21.63
N PRO A 148 14.11 -10.70 22.40
CA PRO A 148 12.78 -10.92 21.85
C PRO A 148 12.31 -9.64 21.14
N ILE A 149 11.85 -9.78 19.89
CA ILE A 149 11.24 -8.71 19.15
C ILE A 149 9.84 -8.52 19.73
N ARG A 150 9.51 -7.29 20.14
CA ARG A 150 8.16 -6.94 20.61
C ARG A 150 7.16 -7.02 19.45
N ASP A 151 5.93 -7.44 19.74
CA ASP A 151 4.87 -7.72 18.76
C ASP A 151 4.70 -6.64 17.67
N GLN A 152 4.79 -5.36 18.03
CA GLN A 152 4.72 -4.27 17.06
C GLN A 152 5.87 -4.27 16.03
N ARG A 153 7.07 -4.67 16.42
CA ARG A 153 8.22 -4.76 15.50
C ARG A 153 8.18 -6.00 14.62
N ALA A 154 7.40 -6.99 15.00
CA ALA A 154 7.27 -8.20 14.23
C ALA A 154 6.59 -7.96 12.88
N LEU A 155 5.54 -7.13 12.84
CA LEU A 155 4.89 -6.75 11.59
C LEU A 155 5.79 -5.85 10.72
N GLU A 156 6.49 -4.89 11.33
CA GLU A 156 7.46 -4.04 10.62
C GLU A 156 8.54 -4.90 9.96
N TYR A 157 9.06 -5.88 10.68
CA TYR A 157 10.07 -6.79 10.18
C TYR A 157 9.57 -7.66 9.02
N LEU A 158 8.35 -8.20 9.16
CA LEU A 158 7.72 -8.98 8.10
C LEU A 158 7.49 -8.16 6.83
N MET A 159 7.04 -6.93 6.97
CA MET A 159 6.87 -6.02 5.85
C MET A 159 8.22 -5.67 5.19
N ASP A 160 9.28 -5.51 5.98
CA ASP A 160 10.64 -5.30 5.48
C ASP A 160 11.15 -6.50 4.68
N GLU A 161 10.97 -7.71 5.19
CA GLU A 161 11.30 -8.96 4.50
C GLU A 161 10.53 -9.12 3.18
N LEU A 162 9.31 -8.63 3.10
CA LEU A 162 8.52 -8.60 1.88
C LEU A 162 8.85 -7.38 0.97
N GLY A 163 9.83 -6.57 1.35
CA GLY A 163 10.34 -5.44 0.57
C GLY A 163 9.59 -4.13 0.76
N GLN A 164 8.65 -4.05 1.70
CA GLN A 164 7.83 -2.85 1.94
C GLN A 164 7.91 -2.40 3.41
N HIS A 165 9.08 -1.95 3.85
CA HIS A 165 9.23 -1.48 5.23
C HIS A 165 8.30 -0.27 5.50
N PRO A 166 7.41 -0.32 6.49
CA PRO A 166 6.51 0.79 6.82
C PRO A 166 7.27 2.09 7.06
N PHE A 167 6.79 3.20 6.48
CA PHE A 167 7.35 4.55 6.62
C PHE A 167 8.78 4.77 6.14
N LEU A 168 9.46 3.77 5.56
CA LEU A 168 10.83 3.88 5.06
C LEU A 168 10.94 3.82 3.53
N ALA A 169 9.95 4.32 2.82
CA ALA A 169 10.07 4.50 1.38
C ALA A 169 11.28 5.41 1.07
N LYS A 170 12.13 4.99 0.14
CA LYS A 170 13.38 5.71 -0.21
C LYS A 170 13.14 7.08 -0.82
N GLN A 171 11.95 7.31 -1.35
CA GLN A 171 11.58 8.55 -2.03
C GLN A 171 10.32 9.15 -1.41
N PRO A 172 10.14 10.49 -1.50
CA PRO A 172 9.00 11.17 -0.89
C PRO A 172 7.65 10.86 -1.54
N ASN A 173 7.62 10.19 -2.69
CA ASN A 173 6.41 9.71 -3.38
C ASN A 173 5.87 8.38 -2.83
N GLY A 174 6.48 7.84 -1.78
CA GLY A 174 6.06 6.59 -1.16
C GLY A 174 6.63 5.34 -1.85
N TRP A 175 6.07 4.18 -1.54
CA TRP A 175 6.38 2.92 -2.18
C TRP A 175 5.82 2.89 -3.61
N SER A 176 6.39 2.02 -4.42
CA SER A 176 5.96 1.87 -5.82
C SER A 176 4.53 1.36 -5.93
N ASP A 177 3.78 1.92 -6.88
CA ASP A 177 2.46 1.42 -7.27
C ASP A 177 2.53 0.48 -8.48
N ILE A 178 3.73 0.19 -9.00
CA ILE A 178 3.93 -0.62 -10.21
C ILE A 178 4.17 -2.06 -9.82
N SER A 179 3.43 -2.97 -10.43
CA SER A 179 3.47 -4.41 -10.16
C SER A 179 4.86 -5.02 -10.33
N GLU A 180 5.60 -4.57 -11.34
CA GLU A 180 6.95 -5.04 -11.66
C GLU A 180 7.93 -4.97 -10.48
N ASP A 181 7.80 -3.92 -9.65
CA ASP A 181 8.66 -3.72 -8.47
C ASP A 181 8.41 -4.76 -7.37
N TRP A 182 7.27 -5.44 -7.40
CA TRP A 182 6.85 -6.44 -6.42
C TRP A 182 6.92 -7.89 -6.92
N MET A 183 7.28 -8.09 -8.21
CA MET A 183 7.29 -9.40 -8.88
C MET A 183 8.69 -10.01 -8.97
N SER A 184 9.67 -9.50 -8.24
CA SER A 184 11.01 -10.12 -8.27
C SER A 184 10.96 -11.56 -7.75
N PRO A 185 11.74 -12.49 -8.32
CA PRO A 185 11.77 -13.89 -7.88
C PRO A 185 12.04 -14.03 -6.37
N GLU A 186 12.90 -13.17 -5.82
CA GLU A 186 13.21 -13.17 -4.39
C GLU A 186 11.98 -12.82 -3.54
N LEU A 187 11.23 -11.78 -3.89
CA LEU A 187 10.03 -11.39 -3.17
C LEU A 187 8.92 -12.43 -3.27
N LEU A 188 8.78 -13.08 -4.43
CA LEU A 188 7.83 -14.18 -4.61
C LEU A 188 8.20 -15.39 -3.74
N ILE A 189 9.48 -15.77 -3.69
CA ILE A 189 9.95 -16.85 -2.79
C ILE A 189 9.65 -16.51 -1.34
N ARG A 190 9.86 -15.27 -0.90
CA ARG A 190 9.54 -14.83 0.46
C ARG A 190 8.05 -14.96 0.77
N ARG A 191 7.16 -14.65 -0.19
CA ARG A 191 5.71 -14.88 -0.04
C ARG A 191 5.39 -16.37 0.12
N LEU A 192 5.99 -17.25 -0.68
CA LEU A 192 5.83 -18.70 -0.56
C LEU A 192 6.25 -19.20 0.83
N VAL A 193 7.43 -18.76 1.31
CA VAL A 193 7.95 -19.13 2.62
C VAL A 193 7.00 -18.64 3.73
N TYR A 194 6.55 -17.40 3.64
CA TYR A 194 5.64 -16.85 4.65
C TYR A 194 4.28 -17.54 4.66
N ALA A 195 3.69 -17.83 3.50
CA ALA A 195 2.43 -18.57 3.42
C ALA A 195 2.56 -19.96 4.08
N ARG A 196 3.67 -20.67 3.85
CA ARG A 196 3.96 -21.95 4.51
C ARG A 196 4.08 -21.82 6.03
N GLU A 197 4.82 -20.84 6.50
CA GLU A 197 4.96 -20.60 7.93
C GLU A 197 3.65 -20.19 8.59
N ALA A 198 2.84 -19.41 7.92
CA ALA A 198 1.50 -19.04 8.38
C ALA A 198 0.60 -20.29 8.54
N TYR A 199 0.70 -21.24 7.62
CA TYR A 199 -0.02 -22.52 7.73
C TYR A 199 0.34 -23.28 9.01
N TYR A 200 1.62 -23.44 9.32
CA TYR A 200 2.05 -24.20 10.49
C TYR A 200 1.77 -23.51 11.83
N LYS A 201 1.58 -22.22 11.83
CA LYS A 201 1.28 -21.46 13.06
C LYS A 201 -0.16 -21.52 13.49
N LYS A 202 -1.07 -21.79 12.57
CA LYS A 202 -2.47 -21.90 12.88
C LYS A 202 -2.76 -23.25 13.48
N SER A 203 -3.05 -23.28 14.77
CA SER A 203 -3.45 -24.51 15.46
C SER A 203 -4.92 -24.85 15.20
N GLY A 204 -5.17 -25.85 14.39
CA GLY A 204 -6.14 -26.89 14.70
C GLY A 204 -7.57 -26.82 14.20
N LYS A 205 -8.20 -25.71 13.79
CA LYS A 205 -9.63 -25.74 13.44
C LYS A 205 -10.01 -25.33 12.01
N SER A 206 -9.17 -24.68 11.28
CA SER A 206 -9.49 -24.11 9.98
C SER A 206 -8.58 -24.57 8.84
N GLN A 207 -7.99 -25.76 9.00
CA GLN A 207 -7.10 -26.36 7.99
C GLN A 207 -7.68 -27.72 7.57
N THR A 208 -8.94 -27.72 7.18
CA THR A 208 -9.58 -28.88 6.56
C THR A 208 -9.73 -28.62 5.07
N PRO A 209 -9.84 -29.67 4.24
CA PRO A 209 -10.16 -29.49 2.82
C PRO A 209 -11.42 -28.64 2.61
N GLU A 210 -12.46 -28.87 3.38
CA GLU A 210 -13.74 -28.18 3.30
C GLU A 210 -13.59 -26.66 3.59
N PHE A 211 -12.70 -26.29 4.50
CA PHE A 211 -12.39 -24.87 4.76
C PHE A 211 -11.83 -24.18 3.51
N TYR A 212 -10.93 -24.82 2.79
CA TYR A 212 -10.37 -24.23 1.56
C TYR A 212 -11.40 -24.20 0.43
N GLU A 213 -12.23 -25.22 0.29
CA GLU A 213 -13.31 -25.26 -0.68
C GLU A 213 -14.29 -24.10 -0.44
N GLU A 214 -14.83 -23.98 0.78
CA GLU A 214 -15.75 -22.90 1.15
C GLU A 214 -15.14 -21.51 0.95
N MET A 215 -13.89 -21.33 1.34
CA MET A 215 -13.18 -20.07 1.18
C MET A 215 -13.00 -19.70 -0.30
N ILE A 216 -12.65 -20.66 -1.17
CA ILE A 216 -12.46 -20.44 -2.60
C ILE A 216 -13.80 -20.12 -3.25
N GLU A 217 -14.83 -20.90 -2.99
CA GLU A 217 -16.18 -20.71 -3.54
C GLU A 217 -16.76 -19.34 -3.16
N LYS A 218 -16.47 -18.88 -1.95
CA LYS A 218 -16.97 -17.60 -1.46
C LYS A 218 -16.25 -16.39 -2.05
N ASN A 219 -14.97 -16.51 -2.41
CA ASN A 219 -14.14 -15.36 -2.72
C ASN A 219 -13.71 -15.26 -4.21
N TYR A 220 -13.96 -16.29 -5.03
CA TYR A 220 -13.52 -16.33 -6.41
C TYR A 220 -14.60 -16.81 -7.38
N ASP A 221 -14.85 -16.02 -8.42
CA ASP A 221 -15.82 -16.37 -9.47
C ASP A 221 -15.42 -17.60 -10.27
N ASN A 222 -14.10 -17.82 -10.44
CA ASN A 222 -13.53 -18.99 -11.10
C ASN A 222 -13.14 -20.13 -10.15
N SER A 223 -13.86 -20.26 -9.05
CA SER A 223 -13.61 -21.25 -7.98
C SER A 223 -13.35 -22.66 -8.48
N GLY A 224 -14.12 -23.13 -9.48
CA GLY A 224 -13.95 -24.47 -10.06
C GLY A 224 -12.59 -24.71 -10.75
N GLU A 225 -11.97 -23.69 -11.32
CA GLU A 225 -10.62 -23.79 -11.91
C GLU A 225 -9.56 -23.81 -10.80
N ILE A 226 -9.71 -22.95 -9.80
CA ILE A 226 -8.80 -22.87 -8.65
C ILE A 226 -8.81 -24.20 -7.90
N LEU A 227 -9.99 -24.77 -7.62
CA LEU A 227 -10.14 -26.06 -6.96
C LEU A 227 -9.43 -27.17 -7.73
N LYS A 228 -9.57 -27.24 -9.06
CA LYS A 228 -8.86 -28.24 -9.90
C LYS A 228 -7.33 -28.14 -9.76
N ILE A 229 -6.79 -26.94 -9.64
CA ILE A 229 -5.34 -26.76 -9.45
C ILE A 229 -4.93 -27.24 -8.06
N ILE A 230 -5.67 -26.85 -7.03
CA ILE A 230 -5.36 -27.15 -5.63
C ILE A 230 -5.50 -28.64 -5.34
N ASP A 231 -6.49 -29.32 -5.92
CA ASP A 231 -6.76 -30.74 -5.69
C ASP A 231 -5.73 -31.68 -6.32
N GLN A 232 -4.85 -31.18 -7.17
CA GLN A 232 -3.68 -31.93 -7.62
C GLN A 232 -2.67 -32.19 -6.48
N HIS A 233 -2.80 -31.46 -5.37
CA HIS A 233 -1.90 -31.56 -4.24
C HIS A 233 -2.59 -32.25 -3.04
N ARG A 234 -1.94 -33.29 -2.51
CA ARG A 234 -2.49 -34.09 -1.40
C ARG A 234 -2.37 -33.41 -0.04
N GLU A 235 -1.25 -32.71 0.19
CA GLU A 235 -0.99 -32.09 1.48
C GLU A 235 -1.64 -30.72 1.58
N LEU A 236 -2.33 -30.47 2.69
CA LEU A 236 -3.02 -29.20 2.94
C LEU A 236 -2.08 -27.99 2.94
N VAL A 237 -0.84 -28.19 3.44
CA VAL A 237 0.18 -27.12 3.39
C VAL A 237 0.50 -26.71 1.97
N HIS A 238 0.58 -27.67 1.03
CA HIS A 238 0.81 -27.35 -0.38
C HIS A 238 -0.38 -26.62 -0.99
N LYS A 239 -1.60 -27.08 -0.69
CA LYS A 239 -2.84 -26.41 -1.09
C LYS A 239 -2.85 -24.95 -0.62
N HIS A 240 -2.52 -24.71 0.65
CA HIS A 240 -2.44 -23.37 1.24
C HIS A 240 -1.40 -22.49 0.53
N VAL A 241 -0.17 -22.97 0.41
CA VAL A 241 0.93 -22.21 -0.21
C VAL A 241 0.59 -21.84 -1.66
N ILE A 242 0.05 -22.79 -2.42
CA ILE A 242 -0.32 -22.58 -3.81
C ILE A 242 -1.45 -21.57 -3.89
N LEU A 243 -2.53 -21.75 -3.13
CA LEU A 243 -3.67 -20.85 -3.15
C LEU A 243 -3.26 -19.38 -2.98
N PHE A 244 -2.44 -19.09 -1.96
CA PHE A 244 -2.02 -17.71 -1.69
C PHE A 244 -0.93 -17.16 -2.62
N ASN A 245 -0.49 -17.95 -3.60
CA ASN A 245 0.48 -17.55 -4.61
C ASN A 245 -0.01 -17.82 -6.05
N LEU A 246 -1.27 -18.18 -6.25
CA LEU A 246 -1.89 -18.22 -7.57
C LEU A 246 -1.97 -16.81 -8.17
N PRO A 247 -1.95 -16.70 -9.51
CA PRO A 247 -2.16 -15.42 -10.19
C PRO A 247 -3.43 -14.69 -9.72
N GLU A 248 -4.50 -15.42 -9.44
CA GLU A 248 -5.79 -14.91 -8.97
C GLU A 248 -5.68 -14.28 -7.57
N THR A 249 -4.88 -14.85 -6.68
CA THR A 249 -4.65 -14.34 -5.32
C THR A 249 -3.56 -13.27 -5.24
N LEU A 250 -2.69 -13.22 -6.22
CA LEU A 250 -1.64 -12.20 -6.33
C LEU A 250 -2.12 -10.91 -7.02
N LYS A 251 -3.34 -10.93 -7.56
CA LYS A 251 -3.99 -9.79 -8.20
C LYS A 251 -4.96 -9.13 -7.22
N SER A 252 -5.07 -7.82 -7.29
CA SER A 252 -6.03 -7.01 -6.52
C SER A 252 -7.24 -6.67 -7.35
#